data_cc075a319d6bb9c3bd83a555f922689c
#
_entry.id   cc075a319d6bb9c3bd83a555f922689c
#
_cell.length_a   1.000
_cell.length_b   1.000
_cell.length_c   1.000
_cell.angle_alpha   90.00
_cell.angle_beta   90.00
_cell.angle_gamma   90.00
#
_symmetry.space_group_name_H-M   'P 1'
#
loop_
_entity.id
_entity.type
_entity.pdbx_description
1 polymer ?
#
loop_
_entity_poly.entity_id
_entity_poly.type
_entity_poly.pdbx_seq_one_letter_code
_entity_poly.pdbx_strand_id
1 'polypeptide(L)'
;MPVRTLPLSSSDPEPLFRRPKAPSCEEAVSEIIRKIKEKGDAALVEYAKKFDGQKEGYKIRVPKDNIEKSARKVPKEVLEALRFAAKNIEEVSRKTKPNDRKVLAKFANITQKFVALASVGIYAPGGRAQTVAPLXIYAPGGRAAYTSSVLMCAIPARVAGVRRVVLCSPPPVSDAVLAAAYLTGIDEVYAVGGAQAIAAMAYGTETVPKVDKIVGPGNQYVTEAKRQVRGNETDIDMLAGPTEVFIVADGSAKANWIAADMIAQLEHGVDSAAIVITTNEMAGKTVEELEKQVDDLPRKEIVMQSMKNSTILTTDF
;
A
#
# COMPACT_ATOMS: atom_id res chain seq x y z
N MET A 1 -27.12 11.73 -4.71
CA MET A 1 -25.75 11.34 -4.28
C MET A 1 -25.26 12.30 -3.20
N PRO A 2 -24.45 11.85 -2.22
CA PRO A 2 -24.04 12.72 -1.10
C PRO A 2 -22.83 13.63 -1.39
N VAL A 3 -22.29 13.67 -2.61
CA VAL A 3 -21.20 14.58 -2.95
C VAL A 3 -21.72 16.03 -3.02
N ARG A 4 -21.01 16.94 -2.38
CA ARG A 4 -21.38 18.36 -2.36
C ARG A 4 -20.84 19.08 -3.59
N THR A 5 -21.66 19.96 -4.19
CA THR A 5 -21.25 20.85 -5.28
C THR A 5 -21.33 22.29 -4.77
N LEU A 6 -20.24 23.03 -4.84
CA LEU A 6 -20.12 24.39 -4.28
C LEU A 6 -19.34 25.31 -5.24
N PRO A 7 -19.70 26.60 -5.33
CA PRO A 7 -18.87 27.54 -6.08
C PRO A 7 -17.51 27.72 -5.40
N LEU A 8 -16.44 27.67 -6.18
CA LEU A 8 -15.07 27.86 -5.66
C LEU A 8 -14.90 29.24 -5.04
N SER A 9 -15.46 30.27 -5.66
CA SER A 9 -15.33 31.65 -5.22
C SER A 9 -15.93 31.94 -3.83
N SER A 10 -16.93 31.16 -3.42
CA SER A 10 -17.63 31.35 -2.14
C SER A 10 -17.28 30.29 -1.11
N SER A 11 -16.37 29.36 -1.45
CA SER A 11 -16.01 28.23 -0.59
C SER A 11 -14.79 28.57 0.27
N ASP A 12 -14.94 28.44 1.59
CA ASP A 12 -13.78 28.41 2.47
C ASP A 12 -13.07 27.07 2.24
N PRO A 13 -11.81 27.07 1.82
CA PRO A 13 -11.11 25.83 1.54
C PRO A 13 -10.80 25.01 2.80
N GLU A 14 -10.66 25.65 3.94
CA GLU A 14 -10.22 24.95 5.16
C GLU A 14 -11.14 23.78 5.56
N PRO A 15 -12.48 23.94 5.63
CA PRO A 15 -13.35 22.82 5.97
C PRO A 15 -13.32 21.66 4.95
N LEU A 16 -12.98 21.96 3.68
CA LEU A 16 -12.92 20.92 2.63
C LEU A 16 -11.80 19.92 2.87
N PHE A 17 -10.73 20.38 3.52
CA PHE A 17 -9.55 19.55 3.78
C PHE A 17 -9.51 18.99 5.21
N ARG A 18 -10.47 19.38 6.06
CA ARG A 18 -10.55 18.83 7.42
C ARG A 18 -11.10 17.41 7.38
N ARG A 19 -10.27 16.49 7.88
CA ARG A 19 -10.69 15.10 8.09
C ARG A 19 -10.87 14.84 9.58
N PRO A 20 -11.87 14.05 9.95
CA PRO A 20 -11.92 13.57 11.34
C PRO A 20 -10.60 12.87 11.65
N LYS A 21 -9.97 13.24 12.73
CA LYS A 21 -8.75 12.53 13.18
C LYS A 21 -9.15 11.13 13.59
N ALA A 22 -8.50 10.14 13.00
CA ALA A 22 -8.67 8.76 13.45
C ALA A 22 -8.23 8.66 14.92
N PRO A 23 -8.88 7.82 15.72
CA PRO A 23 -8.42 7.60 17.10
C PRO A 23 -6.95 7.21 17.11
N SER A 24 -6.20 7.75 18.07
CA SER A 24 -4.78 7.44 18.20
C SER A 24 -4.58 5.94 18.48
N CYS A 25 -3.68 5.32 17.72
CA CYS A 25 -3.26 3.95 17.97
C CYS A 25 -1.85 3.87 18.56
N GLU A 26 -1.29 5.00 18.96
CA GLU A 26 0.10 5.14 19.42
C GLU A 26 0.42 4.21 20.58
N GLU A 27 -0.38 4.25 21.66
CA GLU A 27 -0.15 3.41 22.85
C GLU A 27 -0.25 1.92 22.52
N ALA A 28 -1.29 1.54 21.76
CA ALA A 28 -1.48 0.14 21.37
C ALA A 28 -0.28 -0.37 20.54
N VAL A 29 0.24 0.46 19.63
CA VAL A 29 1.40 0.11 18.82
C VAL A 29 2.67 0.05 19.67
N SER A 30 2.85 0.98 20.61
CA SER A 30 4.00 0.98 21.54
C SER A 30 4.03 -0.32 22.35
N GLU A 31 2.87 -0.77 22.83
CA GLU A 31 2.76 -2.04 23.55
C GLU A 31 3.12 -3.23 22.66
N ILE A 32 2.64 -3.24 21.41
CA ILE A 32 2.99 -4.31 20.45
C ILE A 32 4.51 -4.35 20.24
N ILE A 33 5.13 -3.21 19.98
CA ILE A 33 6.58 -3.12 19.77
C ILE A 33 7.33 -3.64 21.00
N ARG A 34 6.95 -3.19 22.19
CA ARG A 34 7.57 -3.62 23.44
C ARG A 34 7.48 -5.15 23.60
N LYS A 35 6.29 -5.72 23.40
CA LYS A 35 6.11 -7.18 23.51
C LYS A 35 6.94 -7.97 22.51
N ILE A 36 7.04 -7.48 21.26
CA ILE A 36 7.88 -8.15 20.24
C ILE A 36 9.35 -8.12 20.65
N LYS A 37 9.83 -7.00 21.19
CA LYS A 37 11.22 -6.89 21.68
C LYS A 37 11.49 -7.84 22.87
N GLU A 38 10.52 -8.01 23.75
CA GLU A 38 10.66 -8.84 24.95
C GLU A 38 10.49 -10.34 24.70
N LYS A 39 9.57 -10.72 23.80
CA LYS A 39 9.11 -12.12 23.67
C LYS A 39 9.29 -12.72 22.26
N GLY A 40 9.82 -11.95 21.30
CA GLY A 40 10.12 -12.44 19.95
C GLY A 40 8.95 -13.18 19.29
N ASP A 41 9.23 -14.39 18.81
CA ASP A 41 8.25 -15.24 18.12
C ASP A 41 7.03 -15.58 18.99
N ALA A 42 7.20 -15.71 20.29
CA ALA A 42 6.07 -16.01 21.18
C ALA A 42 5.01 -14.90 21.12
N ALA A 43 5.45 -13.62 21.06
CA ALA A 43 4.51 -12.51 20.88
C ALA A 43 3.88 -12.51 19.48
N LEU A 44 4.62 -12.87 18.44
CA LEU A 44 4.06 -12.98 17.09
C LEU A 44 2.94 -14.02 17.03
N VAL A 45 3.13 -15.16 17.66
CA VAL A 45 2.12 -16.24 17.75
C VAL A 45 0.90 -15.75 18.56
N GLU A 46 1.12 -15.08 19.68
CA GLU A 46 0.04 -14.49 20.49
C GLU A 46 -0.82 -13.54 19.64
N TYR A 47 -0.19 -12.63 18.93
CA TYR A 47 -0.89 -11.66 18.08
C TYR A 47 -1.56 -12.31 16.86
N ALA A 48 -0.97 -13.32 16.27
CA ALA A 48 -1.58 -14.07 15.16
C ALA A 48 -2.88 -14.77 15.62
N LYS A 49 -2.90 -15.32 16.84
CA LYS A 49 -4.12 -15.86 17.44
C LYS A 49 -5.16 -14.77 17.68
N LYS A 50 -4.74 -13.65 18.27
CA LYS A 50 -5.65 -12.56 18.67
C LYS A 50 -6.26 -11.81 17.48
N PHE A 51 -5.47 -11.49 16.46
CA PHE A 51 -5.88 -10.61 15.37
C PHE A 51 -6.21 -11.33 14.07
N ASP A 52 -5.54 -12.47 13.82
CA ASP A 52 -5.66 -13.17 12.55
C ASP A 52 -6.36 -14.54 12.68
N GLY A 53 -6.85 -14.87 13.89
CA GLY A 53 -7.61 -16.09 14.14
C GLY A 53 -6.79 -17.38 13.96
N GLN A 54 -5.47 -17.30 14.09
CA GLN A 54 -4.61 -18.46 13.93
C GLN A 54 -4.74 -19.42 15.12
N LYS A 55 -4.57 -20.72 14.86
CA LYS A 55 -4.69 -21.79 15.83
C LYS A 55 -3.33 -22.23 16.35
N GLU A 56 -3.30 -23.14 17.29
CA GLU A 56 -2.08 -23.78 17.76
C GLU A 56 -1.34 -24.47 16.59
N GLY A 57 -0.02 -24.43 16.64
CA GLY A 57 0.82 -24.96 15.57
C GLY A 57 1.04 -24.00 14.41
N TYR A 58 0.53 -22.77 14.53
CA TYR A 58 0.77 -21.72 13.52
C TYR A 58 2.28 -21.53 13.29
N LYS A 59 2.67 -21.48 12.02
CA LYS A 59 4.07 -21.29 11.61
C LYS A 59 4.27 -19.90 11.01
N ILE A 60 5.18 -19.16 11.60
CA ILE A 60 5.52 -17.79 11.17
C ILE A 60 6.14 -17.82 9.77
N ARG A 61 7.10 -18.70 9.51
CA ARG A 61 7.78 -18.76 8.21
C ARG A 61 7.00 -19.64 7.23
N VAL A 62 6.76 -19.10 6.03
CA VAL A 62 6.17 -19.85 4.93
C VAL A 62 7.27 -20.74 4.31
N PRO A 63 7.06 -22.06 4.21
CA PRO A 63 8.05 -22.92 3.57
C PRO A 63 8.29 -22.53 2.11
N LYS A 64 9.54 -22.59 1.66
CA LYS A 64 9.92 -22.25 0.28
C LYS A 64 9.13 -23.04 -0.76
N ASP A 65 8.93 -24.34 -0.54
CA ASP A 65 8.13 -25.17 -1.44
C ASP A 65 6.69 -24.68 -1.59
N ASN A 66 6.13 -24.09 -0.53
CA ASN A 66 4.77 -23.53 -0.61
C ASN A 66 4.72 -22.27 -1.50
N ILE A 67 5.78 -21.48 -1.52
CA ILE A 67 5.87 -20.29 -2.39
C ILE A 67 5.80 -20.75 -3.86
N GLU A 68 6.59 -21.77 -4.22
CA GLU A 68 6.60 -22.31 -5.58
C GLU A 68 5.26 -22.99 -5.93
N LYS A 69 4.71 -23.80 -5.02
CA LYS A 69 3.42 -24.47 -5.24
C LYS A 69 2.30 -23.45 -5.43
N SER A 70 2.30 -22.37 -4.64
CA SER A 70 1.30 -21.30 -4.77
C SER A 70 1.39 -20.58 -6.12
N ALA A 71 2.61 -20.36 -6.62
CA ALA A 71 2.79 -19.76 -7.95
C ALA A 71 2.17 -20.63 -9.06
N ARG A 72 2.17 -21.96 -8.88
CA ARG A 72 1.56 -22.89 -9.86
C ARG A 72 0.02 -22.95 -9.77
N LYS A 73 -0.57 -22.52 -8.63
CA LYS A 73 -2.03 -22.51 -8.44
C LYS A 73 -2.70 -21.28 -9.03
N VAL A 74 -1.94 -20.18 -9.17
CA VAL A 74 -2.48 -18.93 -9.68
C VAL A 74 -2.84 -19.12 -11.16
N PRO A 75 -4.01 -18.60 -11.63
CA PRO A 75 -4.39 -18.68 -13.04
C PRO A 75 -3.27 -18.17 -13.96
N LYS A 76 -3.10 -18.82 -15.11
CA LYS A 76 -2.03 -18.51 -16.06
C LYS A 76 -2.07 -17.04 -16.48
N GLU A 77 -3.27 -16.50 -16.73
CA GLU A 77 -3.49 -15.12 -17.15
C GLU A 77 -3.00 -14.14 -16.08
N VAL A 78 -3.26 -14.44 -14.80
CA VAL A 78 -2.79 -13.61 -13.67
C VAL A 78 -1.26 -13.65 -13.59
N LEU A 79 -0.68 -14.83 -13.75
CA LEU A 79 0.79 -14.99 -13.70
C LEU A 79 1.46 -14.23 -14.85
N GLU A 80 0.88 -14.26 -16.05
CA GLU A 80 1.36 -13.50 -17.22
C GLU A 80 1.25 -11.99 -17.00
N ALA A 81 0.13 -11.53 -16.42
CA ALA A 81 -0.05 -10.13 -16.06
C ALA A 81 0.99 -9.67 -15.02
N LEU A 82 1.27 -10.50 -14.01
CA LEU A 82 2.30 -10.20 -13.01
C LEU A 82 3.70 -10.14 -13.64
N ARG A 83 4.02 -11.03 -14.58
CA ARG A 83 5.30 -11.00 -15.32
C ARG A 83 5.41 -9.74 -16.16
N PHE A 84 4.34 -9.35 -16.85
CA PHE A 84 4.31 -8.13 -17.66
C PHE A 84 4.53 -6.90 -16.77
N ALA A 85 3.80 -6.82 -15.65
CA ALA A 85 3.98 -5.72 -14.68
C ALA A 85 5.41 -5.69 -14.12
N ALA A 86 5.95 -6.86 -13.76
CA ALA A 86 7.32 -6.96 -13.22
C ALA A 86 8.35 -6.42 -14.22
N LYS A 87 8.21 -6.76 -15.52
CA LYS A 87 9.10 -6.28 -16.57
C LYS A 87 9.06 -4.73 -16.68
N ASN A 88 7.85 -4.16 -16.67
CA ASN A 88 7.69 -2.70 -16.74
C ASN A 88 8.32 -2.00 -15.53
N ILE A 89 8.07 -2.53 -14.32
CA ILE A 89 8.64 -1.99 -13.08
C ILE A 89 10.17 -2.08 -13.13
N GLU A 90 10.71 -3.20 -13.60
CA GLU A 90 12.16 -3.38 -13.71
C GLU A 90 12.78 -2.36 -14.69
N GLU A 91 12.16 -2.19 -15.85
CA GLU A 91 12.65 -1.23 -16.87
C GLU A 91 12.70 0.19 -16.29
N VAL A 92 11.61 0.64 -15.65
CA VAL A 92 11.58 1.97 -15.03
C VAL A 92 12.64 2.06 -13.92
N SER A 93 12.71 1.05 -13.05
CA SER A 93 13.66 1.04 -11.92
C SER A 93 15.13 1.13 -12.40
N ARG A 94 15.47 0.43 -13.48
CA ARG A 94 16.82 0.49 -14.06
C ARG A 94 17.15 1.89 -14.59
N LYS A 95 16.18 2.53 -15.24
CA LYS A 95 16.36 3.89 -15.83
C LYS A 95 16.43 4.98 -14.75
N THR A 96 15.74 4.81 -13.63
CA THR A 96 15.68 5.80 -12.55
C THR A 96 16.70 5.54 -11.45
N LYS A 97 17.40 4.41 -11.48
CA LYS A 97 18.46 4.09 -10.50
C LYS A 97 19.54 5.20 -10.53
N PRO A 98 19.88 5.80 -9.39
CA PRO A 98 20.92 6.83 -9.36
C PRO A 98 22.30 6.25 -9.64
N ASN A 99 23.12 7.03 -10.34
CA ASN A 99 24.53 6.68 -10.62
C ASN A 99 25.45 7.49 -9.73
N ASP A 100 26.63 6.94 -9.43
CA ASP A 100 27.68 7.65 -8.75
C ASP A 100 28.04 8.94 -9.54
N ARG A 101 28.30 10.01 -8.83
CA ARG A 101 28.62 11.32 -9.41
C ARG A 101 29.93 11.85 -8.85
N LYS A 102 30.72 12.46 -9.73
CA LYS A 102 31.93 13.21 -9.33
C LYS A 102 31.73 14.67 -9.67
N VAL A 103 31.99 15.53 -8.71
CA VAL A 103 31.96 16.97 -8.89
C VAL A 103 33.38 17.48 -8.61
N LEU A 104 33.99 18.08 -9.64
CA LEU A 104 35.30 18.69 -9.53
C LEU A 104 35.11 20.18 -9.24
N ALA A 105 35.37 20.60 -8.04
CA ALA A 105 35.28 21.99 -7.61
C ALA A 105 36.68 22.58 -7.44
N LYS A 106 36.76 23.90 -7.43
CA LYS A 106 38.03 24.63 -7.38
C LYS A 106 38.98 24.20 -6.22
N PHE A 107 38.39 23.85 -5.08
CA PHE A 107 39.15 23.52 -3.87
C PHE A 107 38.87 22.12 -3.33
N ALA A 108 38.05 21.33 -4.04
CA ALA A 108 37.70 19.99 -3.55
C ALA A 108 37.19 19.08 -4.71
N ASN A 109 37.47 17.80 -4.59
CA ASN A 109 36.87 16.76 -5.41
C ASN A 109 35.85 16.00 -4.54
N ILE A 110 34.60 16.03 -4.95
CA ILE A 110 33.50 15.41 -4.21
C ILE A 110 32.99 14.21 -4.99
N THR A 111 32.95 13.05 -4.36
CA THR A 111 32.34 11.86 -4.95
C THR A 111 31.09 11.50 -4.16
N GLN A 112 29.93 11.53 -4.83
CA GLN A 112 28.69 11.01 -4.29
C GLN A 112 28.56 9.56 -4.74
N LYS A 113 28.55 8.65 -3.78
CA LYS A 113 28.49 7.22 -4.05
C LYS A 113 27.16 6.64 -3.56
N PHE A 114 26.50 5.84 -4.39
CA PHE A 114 25.23 5.16 -4.07
C PHE A 114 25.54 3.69 -3.76
N VAL A 115 25.26 3.28 -2.54
CA VAL A 115 25.53 1.91 -2.07
C VAL A 115 24.22 1.22 -1.75
N ALA A 116 24.08 -0.03 -2.19
CA ALA A 116 22.88 -0.83 -1.89
C ALA A 116 22.82 -1.13 -0.39
N LEU A 117 21.60 -1.10 0.16
CA LEU A 117 21.33 -1.61 1.50
C LEU A 117 21.62 -3.11 1.56
N ALA A 118 22.00 -3.64 2.71
CA ALA A 118 22.23 -5.07 2.86
C ALA A 118 20.89 -5.83 2.85
N SER A 119 19.86 -5.26 3.46
CA SER A 119 18.57 -5.93 3.62
C SER A 119 17.37 -4.97 3.55
N VAL A 120 16.26 -5.45 2.98
CA VAL A 120 14.98 -4.73 2.93
C VAL A 120 13.86 -5.68 3.34
N GLY A 121 13.01 -5.21 4.23
CA GLY A 121 11.76 -5.88 4.60
C GLY A 121 10.58 -5.25 3.90
N ILE A 122 9.81 -6.05 3.21
CA ILE A 122 8.59 -5.63 2.52
C ILE A 122 7.39 -5.99 3.39
N TYR A 123 6.52 -5.03 3.63
CA TYR A 123 5.20 -5.30 4.19
C TYR A 123 4.17 -5.25 3.07
N ALA A 124 3.49 -6.37 2.83
CA ALA A 124 2.37 -6.44 1.89
C ALA A 124 1.07 -6.72 2.67
N PRO A 125 0.12 -5.78 2.69
CA PRO A 125 -1.14 -6.02 3.39
C PRO A 125 -1.86 -7.25 2.85
N GLY A 126 -2.43 -8.06 3.75
CA GLY A 126 -3.31 -9.15 3.38
C GLY A 126 -4.73 -8.65 3.27
N GLY A 127 -5.36 -8.83 2.14
CA GLY A 127 -6.80 -8.71 2.08
C GLY A 127 -7.45 -9.88 2.82
N ARG A 128 -8.42 -9.64 3.68
CA ARG A 128 -9.31 -10.71 4.15
C ARG A 128 -10.20 -11.07 2.96
N ALA A 129 -9.71 -11.99 2.14
CA ALA A 129 -10.48 -12.52 1.03
C ALA A 129 -11.57 -13.44 1.56
N GLN A 130 -12.75 -12.90 1.79
CA GLN A 130 -13.94 -13.75 1.74
C GLN A 130 -14.41 -13.74 0.28
N THR A 131 -14.28 -14.91 -0.33
CA THR A 131 -14.79 -15.24 -1.66
C THR A 131 -14.52 -14.21 -2.77
N VAL A 132 -13.50 -14.48 -3.51
CA VAL A 132 -13.07 -13.69 -4.67
C VAL A 132 -13.80 -14.15 -5.93
N ALA A 133 -14.45 -13.24 -6.60
CA ALA A 133 -14.75 -13.42 -8.02
C ALA A 133 -13.41 -13.50 -8.79
N PRO A 134 -13.31 -14.33 -9.83
CA PRO A 134 -12.02 -14.71 -10.44
C PRO A 134 -11.32 -13.66 -11.31
N LEU A 135 -11.62 -12.38 -11.18
CA LEU A 135 -11.12 -11.34 -12.10
C LEU A 135 -10.51 -10.11 -11.42
N UNK A 136 -9.73 -10.30 -10.61
CA UNK A 136 -9.35 -9.39 -10.17
C UNK A 136 -8.15 -9.04 -10.36
N ILE A 137 -7.88 -8.84 -11.48
CA ILE A 137 -6.60 -8.21 -11.84
C ILE A 137 -6.58 -6.77 -11.29
N TYR A 138 -7.75 -6.23 -11.08
CA TYR A 138 -7.97 -4.94 -10.46
C TYR A 138 -8.70 -5.14 -9.14
N ALA A 139 -8.00 -5.06 -8.03
CA ALA A 139 -8.62 -5.13 -6.73
C ALA A 139 -8.16 -3.93 -5.90
N PRO A 140 -8.83 -2.80 -6.07
CA PRO A 140 -8.57 -1.65 -5.21
C PRO A 140 -9.14 -1.89 -3.81
N GLY A 141 -8.35 -1.55 -2.84
CA GLY A 141 -8.78 -1.35 -1.45
C GLY A 141 -8.94 -2.56 -0.56
N GLY A 142 -8.02 -2.74 0.32
CA GLY A 142 -8.17 -3.36 1.66
C GLY A 142 -8.52 -4.83 1.78
N ARG A 143 -9.01 -5.49 0.75
CA ARG A 143 -9.45 -6.90 0.81
C ARG A 143 -8.92 -7.76 -0.32
N ALA A 144 -8.07 -7.20 -1.16
CA ALA A 144 -7.43 -7.92 -2.26
C ALA A 144 -5.97 -8.23 -1.92
N ALA A 145 -5.44 -9.25 -2.56
CA ALA A 145 -4.02 -9.59 -2.44
C ALA A 145 -3.18 -8.48 -3.09
N TYR A 146 -2.33 -7.84 -2.31
CA TYR A 146 -1.49 -6.72 -2.77
C TYR A 146 -0.24 -7.23 -3.51
N THR A 147 -0.45 -7.93 -4.60
CA THR A 147 0.63 -8.45 -5.46
C THR A 147 1.46 -7.32 -6.05
N SER A 148 0.81 -6.22 -6.45
CA SER A 148 1.49 -5.05 -6.97
C SER A 148 2.46 -4.44 -5.94
N SER A 149 2.09 -4.40 -4.66
CA SER A 149 2.97 -3.91 -3.60
C SER A 149 4.24 -4.76 -3.49
N VAL A 150 4.12 -6.08 -3.63
CA VAL A 150 5.29 -6.97 -3.63
C VAL A 150 6.21 -6.62 -4.81
N LEU A 151 5.65 -6.53 -6.03
CA LEU A 151 6.45 -6.21 -7.24
C LEU A 151 7.08 -4.82 -7.13
N MET A 152 6.29 -3.81 -6.72
CA MET A 152 6.73 -2.41 -6.62
C MET A 152 7.80 -2.18 -5.55
N CYS A 153 7.92 -3.07 -4.57
CA CYS A 153 8.95 -2.98 -3.54
C CYS A 153 10.14 -3.89 -3.84
N ALA A 154 9.90 -5.13 -4.27
CA ALA A 154 10.94 -6.12 -4.46
C ALA A 154 11.84 -5.82 -5.66
N ILE A 155 11.23 -5.42 -6.78
CA ILE A 155 11.98 -5.20 -8.04
C ILE A 155 12.93 -4.01 -7.91
N PRO A 156 12.51 -2.83 -7.42
CA PRO A 156 13.46 -1.74 -7.17
C PRO A 156 14.56 -2.12 -6.18
N ALA A 157 14.24 -2.90 -5.13
CA ALA A 157 15.26 -3.37 -4.19
C ALA A 157 16.30 -4.26 -4.89
N ARG A 158 15.86 -5.20 -5.75
CA ARG A 158 16.78 -6.04 -6.52
C ARG A 158 17.62 -5.22 -7.51
N VAL A 159 16.99 -4.29 -8.24
CA VAL A 159 17.68 -3.40 -9.19
C VAL A 159 18.71 -2.53 -8.45
N ALA A 160 18.40 -2.07 -7.25
CA ALA A 160 19.34 -1.34 -6.40
C ALA A 160 20.54 -2.20 -5.95
N GLY A 161 20.40 -3.52 -5.96
CA GLY A 161 21.47 -4.44 -5.55
C GLY A 161 21.32 -4.95 -4.11
N VAL A 162 20.12 -4.83 -3.53
CA VAL A 162 19.85 -5.35 -2.18
C VAL A 162 19.96 -6.89 -2.19
N ARG A 163 20.81 -7.42 -1.32
CA ARG A 163 21.09 -8.86 -1.28
C ARG A 163 19.97 -9.66 -0.61
N ARG A 164 19.44 -9.16 0.51
CA ARG A 164 18.40 -9.84 1.27
C ARG A 164 17.09 -9.06 1.20
N VAL A 165 16.06 -9.68 0.64
CA VAL A 165 14.71 -9.10 0.61
C VAL A 165 13.77 -10.09 1.29
N VAL A 166 13.11 -9.65 2.35
CA VAL A 166 12.14 -10.46 3.10
C VAL A 166 10.74 -9.88 2.93
N LEU A 167 9.73 -10.72 3.05
CA LEU A 167 8.33 -10.33 2.90
C LEU A 167 7.52 -10.73 4.11
N CYS A 168 6.83 -9.78 4.74
CA CYS A 168 5.81 -10.04 5.74
C CYS A 168 4.42 -9.74 5.17
N SER A 169 3.48 -10.65 5.38
CA SER A 169 2.08 -10.47 4.98
C SER A 169 1.17 -11.20 5.97
N PRO A 170 -0.02 -10.64 6.30
CA PRO A 170 -0.92 -11.30 7.24
C PRO A 170 -1.31 -12.72 6.83
N PRO A 171 -1.44 -13.65 7.81
CA PRO A 171 -1.89 -15.00 7.51
C PRO A 171 -3.40 -15.09 7.25
N PRO A 172 -3.87 -16.01 6.41
CA PRO A 172 -3.04 -16.84 5.52
C PRO A 172 -2.54 -16.00 4.32
N VAL A 173 -1.24 -16.12 4.02
CA VAL A 173 -0.66 -15.41 2.88
C VAL A 173 -1.28 -15.98 1.60
N SER A 174 -1.85 -15.13 0.77
CA SER A 174 -2.57 -15.56 -0.43
C SER A 174 -1.64 -16.15 -1.49
N ASP A 175 -2.14 -17.10 -2.30
CA ASP A 175 -1.37 -17.69 -3.39
C ASP A 175 -0.86 -16.62 -4.37
N ALA A 176 -1.62 -15.57 -4.61
CA ALA A 176 -1.22 -14.47 -5.50
C ALA A 176 -0.01 -13.67 -4.94
N VAL A 177 0.01 -13.39 -3.63
CA VAL A 177 1.16 -12.74 -2.97
C VAL A 177 2.38 -13.65 -3.03
N LEU A 178 2.20 -14.96 -2.79
CA LEU A 178 3.30 -15.93 -2.89
C LEU A 178 3.80 -16.07 -4.33
N ALA A 179 2.92 -15.98 -5.34
CA ALA A 179 3.32 -15.98 -6.75
C ALA A 179 4.16 -14.73 -7.09
N ALA A 180 3.78 -13.55 -6.56
CA ALA A 180 4.59 -12.34 -6.74
C ALA A 180 5.95 -12.47 -6.04
N ALA A 181 5.99 -13.07 -4.85
CA ALA A 181 7.25 -13.36 -4.15
C ALA A 181 8.14 -14.30 -4.99
N TYR A 182 7.54 -15.38 -5.53
CA TYR A 182 8.23 -16.33 -6.42
C TYR A 182 8.84 -15.62 -7.65
N LEU A 183 8.04 -14.80 -8.34
CA LEU A 183 8.48 -14.06 -9.53
C LEU A 183 9.62 -13.08 -9.25
N THR A 184 9.69 -12.54 -8.03
CA THR A 184 10.74 -11.59 -7.63
C THR A 184 11.92 -12.24 -6.90
N GLY A 185 11.90 -13.57 -6.78
CA GLY A 185 12.98 -14.32 -6.14
C GLY A 185 13.03 -14.15 -4.61
N ILE A 186 11.90 -13.84 -3.99
CA ILE A 186 11.81 -13.77 -2.52
C ILE A 186 11.49 -15.17 -2.00
N ASP A 187 12.38 -15.74 -1.20
CA ASP A 187 12.20 -17.04 -0.56
C ASP A 187 12.11 -16.95 0.97
N GLU A 188 12.19 -15.74 1.51
CA GLU A 188 12.00 -15.45 2.93
C GLU A 188 10.66 -14.74 3.11
N VAL A 189 9.60 -15.53 3.29
CA VAL A 189 8.23 -15.03 3.47
C VAL A 189 7.73 -15.40 4.87
N TYR A 190 7.20 -14.43 5.56
CA TYR A 190 6.69 -14.58 6.94
C TYR A 190 5.20 -14.21 6.98
N ALA A 191 4.41 -15.12 7.51
CA ALA A 191 2.96 -14.98 7.62
C ALA A 191 2.61 -14.13 8.86
N VAL A 192 3.05 -12.87 8.87
CA VAL A 192 2.85 -11.93 9.99
C VAL A 192 2.27 -10.64 9.44
N GLY A 193 1.17 -10.15 10.03
CA GLY A 193 0.52 -8.90 9.66
C GLY A 193 0.72 -7.78 10.67
N GLY A 194 0.16 -6.62 10.37
CA GLY A 194 0.02 -5.51 11.32
C GLY A 194 1.31 -4.88 11.84
N ALA A 195 1.16 -4.14 12.94
CA ALA A 195 2.28 -3.46 13.61
C ALA A 195 3.34 -4.46 14.10
N GLN A 196 2.94 -5.68 14.44
CA GLN A 196 3.87 -6.72 14.89
C GLN A 196 4.82 -7.19 13.78
N ALA A 197 4.40 -7.14 12.51
CA ALA A 197 5.29 -7.43 11.38
C ALA A 197 6.38 -6.35 11.24
N ILE A 198 6.00 -5.10 11.41
CA ILE A 198 6.93 -3.96 11.36
C ILE A 198 7.93 -4.07 12.52
N ALA A 199 7.45 -4.33 13.73
CA ALA A 199 8.32 -4.51 14.90
C ALA A 199 9.29 -5.69 14.71
N ALA A 200 8.80 -6.83 14.20
CA ALA A 200 9.63 -8.00 13.94
C ALA A 200 10.75 -7.71 12.92
N MET A 201 10.43 -7.00 11.83
CA MET A 201 11.44 -6.62 10.83
C MET A 201 12.41 -5.57 11.37
N ALA A 202 11.96 -4.69 12.28
CA ALA A 202 12.83 -3.63 12.82
C ALA A 202 13.83 -4.16 13.85
N TYR A 203 13.40 -5.08 14.71
CA TYR A 203 14.22 -5.54 15.85
C TYR A 203 14.77 -6.95 15.66
N GLY A 204 14.15 -7.72 14.79
CA GLY A 204 14.43 -9.14 14.65
C GLY A 204 13.68 -9.97 15.70
N THR A 205 13.41 -11.24 15.37
CA THR A 205 12.93 -12.27 16.30
C THR A 205 13.71 -13.55 15.99
N GLU A 206 13.36 -14.65 16.65
CA GLU A 206 14.02 -15.94 16.38
C GLU A 206 13.82 -16.39 14.91
N THR A 207 12.64 -16.07 14.34
CA THR A 207 12.30 -16.48 12.97
C THR A 207 12.42 -15.33 11.96
N VAL A 208 11.97 -14.11 12.31
CA VAL A 208 11.96 -12.96 11.38
C VAL A 208 13.26 -12.17 11.54
N PRO A 209 14.06 -12.04 10.47
CA PRO A 209 15.32 -11.29 10.58
C PRO A 209 15.11 -9.78 10.66
N LYS A 210 16.00 -9.12 11.40
CA LYS A 210 16.11 -7.65 11.36
C LYS A 210 16.53 -7.21 9.95
N VAL A 211 16.02 -6.06 9.51
CA VAL A 211 16.35 -5.46 8.20
C VAL A 211 16.77 -3.99 8.35
N ASP A 212 17.51 -3.49 7.36
CA ASP A 212 17.99 -2.10 7.34
C ASP A 212 16.89 -1.11 6.98
N LYS A 213 15.93 -1.52 6.15
CA LYS A 213 14.84 -0.64 5.72
C LYS A 213 13.54 -1.44 5.54
N ILE A 214 12.43 -0.86 6.00
CA ILE A 214 11.08 -1.44 5.85
C ILE A 214 10.30 -0.62 4.83
N VAL A 215 9.71 -1.28 3.84
CA VAL A 215 8.97 -0.64 2.75
C VAL A 215 7.60 -1.29 2.59
N GLY A 216 6.69 -0.56 1.98
CA GLY A 216 5.36 -1.06 1.64
C GLY A 216 4.24 -0.37 2.40
N PRO A 217 3.02 -0.38 1.83
CA PRO A 217 1.86 0.29 2.43
C PRO A 217 1.25 -0.52 3.58
N GLY A 218 0.44 0.14 4.38
CA GLY A 218 -0.29 -0.52 5.45
C GLY A 218 -1.34 0.39 6.08
N ASN A 219 -2.11 -0.15 7.01
CA ASN A 219 -3.13 0.60 7.73
C ASN A 219 -2.50 1.52 8.80
N GLN A 220 -3.34 2.24 9.54
CA GLN A 220 -2.89 3.19 10.58
C GLN A 220 -1.94 2.55 11.62
N TYR A 221 -2.15 1.28 11.98
CA TYR A 221 -1.26 0.58 12.95
C TYR A 221 0.11 0.30 12.34
N VAL A 222 0.16 -0.06 11.06
CA VAL A 222 1.40 -0.29 10.31
C VAL A 222 2.14 1.04 10.15
N THR A 223 1.43 2.10 9.76
CA THR A 223 2.01 3.44 9.61
C THR A 223 2.57 3.95 10.93
N GLU A 224 1.82 3.79 12.02
CA GLU A 224 2.27 4.18 13.36
C GLU A 224 3.49 3.36 13.81
N ALA A 225 3.49 2.05 13.55
CA ALA A 225 4.65 1.22 13.88
C ALA A 225 5.89 1.66 13.10
N LYS A 226 5.74 1.98 11.80
CA LYS A 226 6.83 2.54 10.98
C LYS A 226 7.34 3.86 11.58
N ARG A 227 6.44 4.74 12.05
CA ARG A 227 6.81 6.00 12.69
C ARG A 227 7.67 5.76 13.95
N GLN A 228 7.26 4.80 14.78
CA GLN A 228 7.96 4.52 16.04
C GLN A 228 9.32 3.83 15.88
N VAL A 229 9.48 3.00 14.84
CA VAL A 229 10.77 2.30 14.63
C VAL A 229 11.77 3.12 13.82
N ARG A 230 11.30 4.13 13.10
CA ARG A 230 12.14 4.93 12.20
C ARG A 230 13.27 5.64 12.95
N GLY A 231 14.48 5.53 12.41
CA GLY A 231 15.65 6.27 12.89
C GLY A 231 16.34 5.65 14.09
N ASN A 232 15.74 4.64 14.73
CA ASN A 232 16.38 3.94 15.86
C ASN A 232 17.19 2.75 15.38
N GLU A 233 16.51 1.78 14.77
CA GLU A 233 17.11 0.50 14.41
C GLU A 233 16.97 0.17 12.93
N THR A 234 16.02 0.81 12.25
CA THR A 234 15.72 0.59 10.84
C THR A 234 15.21 1.89 10.22
N ASP A 235 15.33 2.02 8.91
CA ASP A 235 14.72 3.12 8.18
C ASP A 235 13.39 2.66 7.54
N ILE A 236 12.62 3.61 7.01
CA ILE A 236 11.35 3.32 6.34
C ILE A 236 11.27 4.05 4.99
N ASP A 237 10.38 3.64 4.13
CA ASP A 237 10.08 4.33 2.86
C ASP A 237 9.35 5.66 3.12
N MET A 238 8.16 5.59 3.73
CA MET A 238 7.31 6.75 3.97
C MET A 238 6.30 6.47 5.07
N LEU A 239 5.70 7.53 5.60
CA LEU A 239 4.52 7.45 6.46
C LEU A 239 3.32 7.76 5.56
N ALA A 240 2.53 6.73 5.27
CA ALA A 240 1.36 6.88 4.42
C ALA A 240 0.23 7.58 5.19
N GLY A 241 -0.31 8.64 4.61
CA GLY A 241 -1.53 9.28 5.11
C GLY A 241 -2.78 8.68 4.47
N PRO A 242 -3.96 9.24 4.78
CA PRO A 242 -5.18 8.92 4.05
C PRO A 242 -5.01 9.21 2.56
N THR A 243 -5.66 8.40 1.73
CA THR A 243 -5.57 8.55 0.28
C THR A 243 -6.57 9.61 -0.20
N GLU A 244 -6.10 10.55 -1.03
CA GLU A 244 -6.91 11.64 -1.57
C GLU A 244 -6.59 11.84 -3.05
N VAL A 245 -7.60 12.24 -3.83
CA VAL A 245 -7.39 12.67 -5.21
C VAL A 245 -7.89 14.11 -5.39
N PHE A 246 -7.14 14.89 -6.14
CA PHE A 246 -7.51 16.23 -6.53
C PHE A 246 -7.53 16.31 -8.06
N ILE A 247 -8.69 16.61 -8.64
CA ILE A 247 -8.92 16.63 -10.09
C ILE A 247 -9.24 18.06 -10.52
N VAL A 248 -8.53 18.56 -11.51
CA VAL A 248 -8.84 19.82 -12.18
C VAL A 248 -9.23 19.51 -13.62
N ALA A 249 -10.43 19.92 -14.02
CA ALA A 249 -10.98 19.55 -15.29
C ALA A 249 -11.84 20.67 -15.88
N ASP A 250 -11.50 21.14 -17.06
CA ASP A 250 -12.32 22.12 -17.76
C ASP A 250 -13.42 21.46 -18.62
N GLY A 251 -14.10 22.22 -19.46
CA GLY A 251 -15.19 21.73 -20.32
C GLY A 251 -14.78 20.75 -21.40
N SER A 252 -13.47 20.56 -21.65
CA SER A 252 -12.97 19.60 -22.65
C SER A 252 -12.83 18.18 -22.08
N ALA A 253 -12.91 18.02 -20.75
CA ALA A 253 -12.77 16.73 -20.08
C ALA A 253 -14.01 15.85 -20.32
N LYS A 254 -13.87 14.57 -20.00
CA LYS A 254 -14.98 13.61 -20.08
C LYS A 254 -15.49 13.29 -18.66
N ALA A 255 -16.75 13.59 -18.41
CA ALA A 255 -17.38 13.40 -17.10
C ALA A 255 -17.27 11.96 -16.59
N ASN A 256 -17.40 10.98 -17.48
CA ASN A 256 -17.28 9.57 -17.11
C ASN A 256 -15.87 9.20 -16.61
N TRP A 257 -14.83 9.90 -17.09
CA TRP A 257 -13.45 9.68 -16.58
C TRP A 257 -13.26 10.33 -15.23
N ILE A 258 -13.79 11.56 -15.03
CA ILE A 258 -13.75 12.23 -13.73
C ILE A 258 -14.43 11.35 -12.67
N ALA A 259 -15.63 10.85 -12.99
CA ALA A 259 -16.37 9.97 -12.12
C ALA A 259 -15.60 8.69 -11.79
N ALA A 260 -14.98 8.06 -12.80
CA ALA A 260 -14.17 6.85 -12.61
C ALA A 260 -12.96 7.10 -11.69
N ASP A 261 -12.26 8.23 -11.87
CA ASP A 261 -11.11 8.59 -11.02
C ASP A 261 -11.56 8.86 -9.58
N MET A 262 -12.70 9.56 -9.40
CA MET A 262 -13.28 9.76 -8.07
C MET A 262 -13.60 8.41 -7.41
N ILE A 263 -14.28 7.52 -8.12
CA ILE A 263 -14.66 6.19 -7.63
C ILE A 263 -13.42 5.38 -7.26
N ALA A 264 -12.42 5.33 -8.14
CA ALA A 264 -11.16 4.61 -7.90
C ALA A 264 -10.50 5.06 -6.59
N GLN A 265 -10.59 6.36 -6.27
CA GLN A 265 -10.08 6.90 -5.01
C GLN A 265 -10.98 6.53 -3.82
N LEU A 266 -12.30 6.67 -3.99
CA LEU A 266 -13.28 6.53 -2.91
C LEU A 266 -13.44 5.09 -2.43
N GLU A 267 -13.17 4.11 -3.27
CA GLU A 267 -13.26 2.70 -2.89
C GLU A 267 -12.10 2.20 -2.00
N HIS A 268 -11.04 3.01 -1.81
CA HIS A 268 -9.93 2.64 -0.93
C HIS A 268 -10.37 2.51 0.55
N GLY A 269 -11.28 3.37 1.02
CA GLY A 269 -11.75 3.30 2.39
C GLY A 269 -12.73 4.41 2.72
N VAL A 270 -13.43 4.26 3.81
CA VAL A 270 -14.48 5.23 4.24
C VAL A 270 -13.91 6.62 4.58
N ASP A 271 -12.62 6.70 4.81
CA ASP A 271 -11.87 7.93 5.09
C ASP A 271 -11.26 8.57 3.83
N SER A 272 -11.42 7.95 2.67
CA SER A 272 -10.94 8.50 1.39
C SER A 272 -11.76 9.73 0.98
N ALA A 273 -11.16 10.58 0.14
CA ALA A 273 -11.81 11.78 -0.38
C ALA A 273 -11.39 12.06 -1.82
N ALA A 274 -12.29 12.69 -2.56
CA ALA A 274 -12.03 13.20 -3.89
C ALA A 274 -12.48 14.66 -3.96
N ILE A 275 -11.62 15.54 -4.43
CA ILE A 275 -11.95 16.95 -4.65
C ILE A 275 -11.80 17.23 -6.15
N VAL A 276 -12.83 17.82 -6.73
CA VAL A 276 -12.83 18.17 -8.15
C VAL A 276 -13.02 19.67 -8.30
N ILE A 277 -12.24 20.31 -9.17
CA ILE A 277 -12.51 21.70 -9.62
C ILE A 277 -12.88 21.61 -11.09
N THR A 278 -14.06 22.12 -11.44
CA THR A 278 -14.56 22.04 -12.81
C THR A 278 -15.61 23.12 -13.10
N THR A 279 -16.15 23.14 -14.33
CA THR A 279 -17.25 24.05 -14.70
C THR A 279 -18.58 23.57 -14.12
N ASN A 280 -19.57 24.47 -14.02
CA ASN A 280 -20.91 24.13 -13.55
C ASN A 280 -21.53 23.00 -14.40
N GLU A 281 -21.40 23.08 -15.72
CA GLU A 281 -21.93 22.05 -16.64
C GLU A 281 -21.26 20.70 -16.41
N MET A 282 -19.92 20.67 -16.31
CA MET A 282 -19.17 19.43 -16.12
C MET A 282 -19.44 18.82 -14.74
N ALA A 283 -19.65 19.64 -13.70
CA ALA A 283 -20.04 19.16 -12.37
C ALA A 283 -21.35 18.37 -12.42
N GLY A 284 -22.38 18.91 -13.10
CA GLY A 284 -23.64 18.19 -13.27
C GLY A 284 -23.48 16.84 -13.96
N LYS A 285 -22.76 16.85 -15.09
CA LYS A 285 -22.46 15.60 -15.84
C LYS A 285 -21.68 14.60 -15.01
N THR A 286 -20.73 15.08 -14.19
CA THR A 286 -19.93 14.22 -13.31
C THR A 286 -20.80 13.55 -12.24
N VAL A 287 -21.73 14.28 -11.65
CA VAL A 287 -22.67 13.71 -10.67
C VAL A 287 -23.53 12.62 -11.31
N GLU A 288 -24.07 12.87 -12.52
CA GLU A 288 -24.85 11.87 -13.26
C GLU A 288 -24.04 10.59 -13.54
N GLU A 289 -22.79 10.76 -13.94
CA GLU A 289 -21.90 9.63 -14.22
C GLU A 289 -21.51 8.87 -12.94
N LEU A 290 -21.31 9.57 -11.83
CA LEU A 290 -21.08 8.93 -10.53
C LEU A 290 -22.27 8.03 -10.15
N GLU A 291 -23.50 8.52 -10.32
CA GLU A 291 -24.72 7.74 -10.02
C GLU A 291 -24.77 6.46 -10.85
N LYS A 292 -24.52 6.57 -12.16
CA LYS A 292 -24.50 5.41 -13.06
C LYS A 292 -23.43 4.40 -12.69
N GLN A 293 -22.18 4.86 -12.46
CA GLN A 293 -21.05 3.96 -12.26
C GLN A 293 -21.03 3.30 -10.88
N VAL A 294 -21.54 3.97 -9.86
CA VAL A 294 -21.56 3.44 -8.48
C VAL A 294 -22.51 2.26 -8.32
N ASP A 295 -23.61 2.24 -9.09
CA ASP A 295 -24.65 1.21 -8.92
C ASP A 295 -24.12 -0.21 -9.18
N ASP A 296 -23.19 -0.38 -10.10
CA ASP A 296 -22.65 -1.68 -10.47
C ASP A 296 -21.42 -2.12 -9.67
N LEU A 297 -20.99 -1.32 -8.69
CA LEU A 297 -19.73 -1.58 -7.97
C LEU A 297 -19.88 -2.62 -6.87
N PRO A 298 -18.94 -3.58 -6.78
CA PRO A 298 -18.91 -4.52 -5.65
C PRO A 298 -18.70 -3.84 -4.28
N ARG A 299 -18.11 -2.63 -4.26
CA ARG A 299 -17.82 -1.87 -3.04
C ARG A 299 -18.64 -0.60 -2.89
N LYS A 300 -19.83 -0.58 -3.48
CA LYS A 300 -20.77 0.55 -3.47
C LYS A 300 -20.92 1.19 -2.08
N GLU A 301 -21.09 0.39 -1.03
CA GLU A 301 -21.28 0.91 0.33
C GLU A 301 -20.11 1.76 0.81
N ILE A 302 -18.88 1.33 0.51
CA ILE A 302 -17.67 2.07 0.89
C ILE A 302 -17.59 3.39 0.13
N VAL A 303 -17.83 3.35 -1.19
CA VAL A 303 -17.83 4.54 -2.05
C VAL A 303 -18.91 5.53 -1.56
N MET A 304 -20.11 5.07 -1.25
CA MET A 304 -21.18 5.93 -0.75
C MET A 304 -20.85 6.58 0.58
N GLN A 305 -20.12 5.91 1.46
CA GLN A 305 -19.69 6.47 2.73
C GLN A 305 -18.57 7.50 2.53
N SER A 306 -17.54 7.16 1.77
CA SER A 306 -16.40 8.04 1.50
C SER A 306 -16.77 9.27 0.66
N MET A 307 -17.81 9.14 -0.17
CA MET A 307 -18.31 10.26 -0.99
C MET A 307 -18.74 11.47 -0.13
N LYS A 308 -19.13 11.25 1.12
CA LYS A 308 -19.47 12.33 2.07
C LYS A 308 -18.27 13.23 2.39
N ASN A 309 -17.06 12.74 2.18
CA ASN A 309 -15.81 13.48 2.38
C ASN A 309 -15.40 14.25 1.11
N SER A 310 -16.19 14.17 0.05
CA SER A 310 -15.80 14.66 -1.29
C SER A 310 -16.60 15.91 -1.67
N THR A 311 -16.00 16.73 -2.52
CA THR A 311 -16.62 17.98 -2.95
C THR A 311 -16.26 18.27 -4.41
N ILE A 312 -17.22 18.71 -5.17
CA ILE A 312 -17.02 19.28 -6.52
C ILE A 312 -17.11 20.81 -6.37
N LEU A 313 -16.05 21.49 -6.70
CA LEU A 313 -15.95 22.95 -6.69
C LEU A 313 -16.14 23.47 -8.11
N THR A 314 -17.07 24.39 -8.30
CA THR A 314 -17.35 24.91 -9.63
C THR A 314 -16.74 26.30 -9.84
N THR A 315 -16.20 26.55 -11.01
CA THR A 315 -15.62 27.82 -11.41
C THR A 315 -15.74 28.02 -12.92
N ASP A 316 -15.56 29.24 -13.34
CA ASP A 316 -15.40 29.56 -14.77
C ASP A 316 -13.91 29.52 -15.10
N PHE A 317 -13.52 28.68 -16.06
CA PHE A 317 -12.15 28.56 -16.57
C PHE A 317 -11.91 29.56 -17.71
#